data_5d9669ce5da39ad5df530b97838d695b
#
_entry.id   5d9669ce5da39ad5df530b97838d695b
#
_cell.length_a   1.000
_cell.length_b   1.000
_cell.length_c   1.000
_cell.angle_alpha   90.00
_cell.angle_beta   90.00
_cell.angle_gamma   90.00
#
_symmetry.space_group_name_H-M   'P 1'
#
loop_
_entity.id
_entity.type
_entity.pdbx_description
1 polymer ?
#
loop_
_entity_poly.entity_id
_entity_poly.type
_entity_poly.pdbx_seq_one_letter_code
_entity_poly.pdbx_strand_id
1 'polypeptide(L)'
;MTRKLPPLNALRAFESSARLGSFARAAAELHVTPTAISHQIKVLEQYLGCTLFQRLPNGLNLTTRGQTLLPHVQAGFDQFEAAVRLTQDERAMPDVLIISALPSFTQEWLLPRLVDFRQRWPQIDVLLQTEYRMVDLGAEDVDVAIRFGRGDFGRDLQIDFLSHETVSPVCSPKLLAGKAVIDRQEIGAFTLLNSSVRMVHEPWMSWEPWLKEIGLGARNVAREPHFSDPLLILRSAAAGAGFALGRSMLIQDYLADGRLMHPFVDWIKPILSSYYLVSTKEKAKLQKVAIFRDWLLGVARVV
;
A
#
# COMPACT_ATOMS: atom_id res chain seq x y z
N MET A 1 -5.64 27.14 5.96
CA MET A 1 -6.96 26.75 6.49
C MET A 1 -6.81 26.32 7.93
N THR A 2 -7.58 26.88 8.88
CA THR A 2 -7.52 26.48 10.29
C THR A 2 -8.21 25.12 10.47
N ARG A 3 -7.51 24.11 10.99
CA ARG A 3 -8.12 22.81 11.29
C ARG A 3 -9.13 22.96 12.43
N LYS A 4 -10.39 22.62 12.19
CA LYS A 4 -11.43 22.56 13.23
C LYS A 4 -11.37 21.18 13.90
N LEU A 5 -10.65 21.09 15.00
CA LEU A 5 -10.56 19.86 15.82
C LEU A 5 -11.17 20.13 17.19
N PRO A 6 -11.75 19.12 17.84
CA PRO A 6 -12.11 19.20 19.25
C PRO A 6 -10.83 19.34 20.11
N PRO A 7 -10.96 19.75 21.39
CA PRO A 7 -9.81 19.83 22.30
C PRO A 7 -9.07 18.47 22.37
N LEU A 8 -7.75 18.47 22.18
CA LEU A 8 -6.95 17.23 22.17
C LEU A 8 -7.04 16.48 23.50
N ASN A 9 -7.13 17.17 24.62
CA ASN A 9 -7.33 16.52 25.94
C ASN A 9 -8.67 15.77 26.01
N ALA A 10 -9.70 16.25 25.33
CA ALA A 10 -11.00 15.57 25.27
C ALA A 10 -10.92 14.29 24.39
N LEU A 11 -10.18 14.32 23.28
CA LEU A 11 -9.90 13.13 22.46
C LEU A 11 -9.05 12.11 23.25
N ARG A 12 -8.04 12.57 24.00
CA ARG A 12 -7.18 11.72 24.83
C ARG A 12 -7.97 11.05 25.95
N ALA A 13 -8.85 11.78 26.62
CA ALA A 13 -9.75 11.21 27.63
C ALA A 13 -10.72 10.19 27.04
N PHE A 14 -11.21 10.42 25.83
CA PHE A 14 -12.08 9.49 25.09
C PHE A 14 -11.34 8.18 24.76
N GLU A 15 -10.15 8.27 24.14
CA GLU A 15 -9.36 7.09 23.75
C GLU A 15 -9.05 6.21 24.97
N SER A 16 -8.46 6.78 26.02
CA SER A 16 -8.11 6.06 27.25
C SER A 16 -9.33 5.44 27.93
N SER A 17 -10.46 6.15 27.99
CA SER A 17 -11.71 5.65 28.57
C SER A 17 -12.30 4.48 27.76
N ALA A 18 -12.22 4.57 26.45
CA ALA A 18 -12.71 3.53 25.54
C ALA A 18 -11.86 2.26 25.62
N ARG A 19 -10.55 2.38 25.57
CA ARG A 19 -9.60 1.28 25.65
C ARG A 19 -9.65 0.57 27.01
N LEU A 20 -9.74 1.33 28.09
CA LEU A 20 -9.78 0.78 29.45
C LEU A 20 -11.20 0.38 29.93
N GLY A 21 -12.26 0.81 29.21
CA GLY A 21 -13.64 0.55 29.60
C GLY A 21 -14.05 1.17 30.96
N SER A 22 -13.34 2.22 31.41
CA SER A 22 -13.54 2.80 32.75
C SER A 22 -12.99 4.22 32.86
N PHE A 23 -13.81 5.16 33.28
CA PHE A 23 -13.36 6.53 33.56
C PHE A 23 -12.37 6.61 34.72
N ALA A 24 -12.51 5.72 35.72
CA ALA A 24 -11.58 5.71 36.85
C ALA A 24 -10.19 5.20 36.42
N ARG A 25 -10.11 4.16 35.60
CA ARG A 25 -8.83 3.66 35.06
C ARG A 25 -8.18 4.66 34.11
N ALA A 26 -8.97 5.30 33.25
CA ALA A 26 -8.49 6.37 32.38
C ALA A 26 -7.95 7.56 33.18
N ALA A 27 -8.62 7.92 34.27
CA ALA A 27 -8.16 8.99 35.17
C ALA A 27 -6.81 8.64 35.82
N ALA A 28 -6.63 7.41 36.26
CA ALA A 28 -5.35 6.96 36.81
C ALA A 28 -4.24 6.98 35.76
N GLU A 29 -4.50 6.51 34.53
CA GLU A 29 -3.53 6.50 33.43
C GLU A 29 -3.12 7.94 33.04
N LEU A 30 -4.08 8.85 32.98
CA LEU A 30 -3.85 10.23 32.57
C LEU A 30 -3.43 11.17 33.70
N HIS A 31 -3.26 10.65 34.92
CA HIS A 31 -2.90 11.39 36.14
C HIS A 31 -3.85 12.55 36.43
N VAL A 32 -5.15 12.32 36.28
CA VAL A 32 -6.22 13.30 36.57
C VAL A 32 -7.32 12.69 37.44
N THR A 33 -8.29 13.49 37.82
CA THR A 33 -9.46 12.97 38.60
C THR A 33 -10.51 12.35 37.67
N PRO A 34 -11.31 11.37 38.13
CA PRO A 34 -12.43 10.82 37.35
C PRO A 34 -13.45 11.89 36.92
N THR A 35 -13.63 12.94 37.74
CA THR A 35 -14.48 14.07 37.42
C THR A 35 -13.93 14.85 36.21
N ALA A 36 -12.60 15.03 36.11
CA ALA A 36 -11.96 15.68 34.97
C ALA A 36 -12.17 14.88 33.69
N ILE A 37 -12.01 13.56 33.72
CA ILE A 37 -12.33 12.68 32.57
C ILE A 37 -13.78 12.84 32.15
N SER A 38 -14.73 12.76 33.10
CA SER A 38 -16.15 12.91 32.79
C SER A 38 -16.47 14.27 32.16
N HIS A 39 -15.79 15.34 32.61
CA HIS A 39 -15.92 16.65 32.03
C HIS A 39 -15.37 16.73 30.61
N GLN A 40 -14.17 16.18 30.34
CA GLN A 40 -13.57 16.14 29.01
C GLN A 40 -14.44 15.35 28.01
N ILE A 41 -15.03 14.24 28.45
CA ILE A 41 -15.97 13.46 27.61
C ILE A 41 -17.19 14.30 27.25
N LYS A 42 -17.79 15.00 28.22
CA LYS A 42 -18.93 15.91 27.95
C LYS A 42 -18.57 17.02 26.94
N VAL A 43 -17.39 17.60 27.07
CA VAL A 43 -16.89 18.63 26.12
C VAL A 43 -16.79 18.04 24.70
N LEU A 44 -16.28 16.82 24.56
CA LEU A 44 -16.18 16.14 23.28
C LEU A 44 -17.57 15.84 22.69
N GLU A 45 -18.46 15.26 23.50
CA GLU A 45 -19.83 14.94 23.09
C GLU A 45 -20.63 16.19 22.68
N GLN A 46 -20.46 17.29 23.39
CA GLN A 46 -21.05 18.60 23.03
C GLN A 46 -20.49 19.12 21.70
N TYR A 47 -19.17 19.02 21.50
CA TYR A 47 -18.53 19.44 20.24
C TYR A 47 -19.04 18.62 19.03
N LEU A 48 -19.23 17.31 19.22
CA LEU A 48 -19.67 16.39 18.17
C LEU A 48 -21.20 16.31 18.02
N GLY A 49 -21.95 16.85 18.98
CA GLY A 49 -23.42 16.79 18.99
C GLY A 49 -23.99 15.38 19.19
N CYS A 50 -23.21 14.46 19.76
CA CYS A 50 -23.66 13.06 19.98
C CYS A 50 -23.00 12.45 21.21
N THR A 51 -23.66 11.44 21.81
CA THR A 51 -23.10 10.65 22.91
C THR A 51 -22.15 9.58 22.36
N LEU A 52 -21.01 9.41 23.03
CA LEU A 52 -19.97 8.46 22.66
C LEU A 52 -19.95 7.23 23.59
N PHE A 53 -20.45 7.40 24.80
CA PHE A 53 -20.53 6.34 25.80
C PHE A 53 -21.96 6.11 26.29
N GLN A 54 -22.24 4.87 26.63
CA GLN A 54 -23.40 4.46 27.40
C GLN A 54 -22.95 3.79 28.71
N ARG A 55 -23.59 4.17 29.81
CA ARG A 55 -23.35 3.54 31.11
C ARG A 55 -24.25 2.32 31.26
N LEU A 56 -23.66 1.17 31.48
CA LEU A 56 -24.36 -0.07 31.80
C LEU A 56 -24.08 -0.47 33.27
N PRO A 57 -24.93 -1.31 33.88
CA PRO A 57 -24.68 -1.80 35.21
C PRO A 57 -23.30 -2.45 35.38
N ASN A 58 -22.77 -3.04 34.33
CA ASN A 58 -21.51 -3.79 34.31
C ASN A 58 -20.34 -2.99 33.74
N GLY A 59 -20.42 -1.65 33.54
CA GLY A 59 -19.30 -0.84 33.08
C GLY A 59 -19.65 0.25 32.06
N LEU A 60 -18.63 0.68 31.38
CA LEU A 60 -18.68 1.73 30.37
C LEU A 60 -18.55 1.13 28.97
N ASN A 61 -19.53 1.31 28.10
CA ASN A 61 -19.49 0.84 26.71
C ASN A 61 -19.57 2.01 25.73
N LEU A 62 -18.99 1.80 24.55
CA LEU A 62 -19.12 2.75 23.44
C LEU A 62 -20.49 2.65 22.77
N THR A 63 -21.04 3.79 22.39
CA THR A 63 -22.15 3.86 21.42
C THR A 63 -21.61 3.51 20.02
N THR A 64 -22.49 3.30 19.04
CA THR A 64 -22.10 3.14 17.63
C THR A 64 -21.24 4.29 17.13
N ARG A 65 -21.57 5.53 17.55
CA ARG A 65 -20.76 6.74 17.22
C ARG A 65 -19.36 6.67 17.85
N GLY A 66 -19.28 6.22 19.11
CA GLY A 66 -17.99 6.00 19.78
C GLY A 66 -17.16 4.94 19.11
N GLN A 67 -17.77 3.82 18.70
CA GLN A 67 -17.08 2.74 17.97
C GLN A 67 -16.53 3.21 16.62
N THR A 68 -17.26 4.06 15.90
CA THR A 68 -16.79 4.65 14.64
C THR A 68 -15.63 5.62 14.87
N LEU A 69 -15.70 6.44 15.91
CA LEU A 69 -14.68 7.46 16.19
C LEU A 69 -13.35 6.87 16.68
N LEU A 70 -13.39 5.82 17.50
CA LEU A 70 -12.22 5.29 18.21
C LEU A 70 -11.03 4.97 17.30
N PRO A 71 -11.16 4.18 16.20
CA PRO A 71 -10.01 3.82 15.36
C PRO A 71 -9.34 5.06 14.73
N HIS A 72 -10.11 6.09 14.38
CA HIS A 72 -9.55 7.33 13.81
C HIS A 72 -8.80 8.16 14.85
N VAL A 73 -9.29 8.18 16.09
CA VAL A 73 -8.60 8.87 17.19
C VAL A 73 -7.31 8.15 17.56
N GLN A 74 -7.33 6.82 17.62
CA GLN A 74 -6.14 6.01 17.86
C GLN A 74 -5.09 6.24 16.79
N ALA A 75 -5.46 6.11 15.51
CA ALA A 75 -4.54 6.38 14.40
C ALA A 75 -3.94 7.81 14.46
N GLY A 76 -4.72 8.81 14.88
CA GLY A 76 -4.23 10.17 15.08
C GLY A 76 -3.20 10.27 16.20
N PHE A 77 -3.42 9.63 17.35
CA PHE A 77 -2.46 9.61 18.45
C PHE A 77 -1.21 8.80 18.14
N ASP A 78 -1.33 7.69 17.41
CA ASP A 78 -0.16 6.92 16.92
C ASP A 78 0.75 7.80 16.06
N GLN A 79 0.17 8.65 15.19
CA GLN A 79 0.95 9.63 14.40
C GLN A 79 1.61 10.70 15.27
N PHE A 80 0.94 11.22 16.30
CA PHE A 80 1.57 12.16 17.23
C PHE A 80 2.70 11.49 18.02
N GLU A 81 2.51 10.26 18.48
CA GLU A 81 3.56 9.52 19.20
C GLU A 81 4.77 9.25 18.31
N ALA A 82 4.53 8.87 17.05
CA ALA A 82 5.59 8.71 16.06
C ALA A 82 6.37 10.01 15.85
N ALA A 83 5.67 11.15 15.69
CA ALA A 83 6.31 12.45 15.54
C ALA A 83 7.15 12.85 16.76
N VAL A 84 6.66 12.59 17.99
CA VAL A 84 7.40 12.84 19.23
C VAL A 84 8.64 11.96 19.33
N ARG A 85 8.51 10.67 19.00
CA ARG A 85 9.67 9.75 18.95
C ARG A 85 10.76 10.26 18.01
N LEU A 86 10.37 10.72 16.82
CA LEU A 86 11.30 11.28 15.83
C LEU A 86 12.03 12.55 16.32
N THR A 87 11.39 13.34 17.19
CA THR A 87 12.00 14.58 17.72
C THR A 87 12.82 14.38 19.00
N GLN A 88 12.53 13.33 19.77
CA GLN A 88 13.23 13.05 21.04
C GLN A 88 14.52 12.27 20.86
N ASP A 89 14.68 11.58 19.76
CA ASP A 89 15.83 10.75 19.47
C ASP A 89 16.89 11.55 18.69
N GLU A 90 17.61 12.47 19.39
CA GLU A 90 18.82 13.10 18.84
C GLU A 90 19.92 12.08 18.52
N ARG A 91 19.77 10.82 18.94
CA ARG A 91 20.50 9.64 18.53
C ARG A 91 19.71 8.74 17.59
N ALA A 92 18.53 9.18 17.16
CA ALA A 92 17.64 8.41 16.33
C ALA A 92 18.29 8.10 14.99
N MET A 93 18.86 6.96 14.99
CA MET A 93 19.08 6.07 13.88
C MET A 93 19.65 6.75 12.63
N PRO A 94 20.96 7.13 12.62
CA PRO A 94 21.58 7.62 11.39
C PRO A 94 21.46 6.60 10.24
N ASP A 95 21.13 5.34 10.54
CA ASP A 95 21.18 4.23 9.60
C ASP A 95 19.82 3.57 9.27
N VAL A 96 18.68 4.09 9.75
CA VAL A 96 17.38 3.59 9.31
C VAL A 96 17.00 4.21 7.96
N LEU A 97 16.87 3.37 6.95
CA LEU A 97 16.37 3.75 5.63
C LEU A 97 14.85 3.58 5.59
N ILE A 98 14.12 4.67 5.46
CA ILE A 98 12.65 4.67 5.39
C ILE A 98 12.21 4.70 3.93
N ILE A 99 11.59 3.60 3.51
CA ILE A 99 11.15 3.38 2.13
C ILE A 99 9.63 3.36 2.08
N SER A 100 9.01 4.24 1.30
CA SER A 100 7.60 4.15 0.95
C SER A 100 7.45 3.49 -0.41
N ALA A 101 6.65 2.42 -0.51
CA ALA A 101 6.47 1.71 -1.77
C ALA A 101 5.01 1.24 -1.96
N LEU A 102 4.66 0.93 -3.20
CA LEU A 102 3.36 0.35 -3.52
C LEU A 102 3.25 -1.08 -2.93
N PRO A 103 2.12 -1.45 -2.31
CA PRO A 103 1.96 -2.75 -1.67
C PRO A 103 2.29 -3.94 -2.58
N SER A 104 1.80 -3.93 -3.83
CA SER A 104 2.05 -5.01 -4.79
C SER A 104 3.53 -5.12 -5.17
N PHE A 105 4.21 -3.99 -5.41
CA PHE A 105 5.64 -3.97 -5.71
C PHE A 105 6.46 -4.46 -4.51
N THR A 106 6.11 -4.00 -3.33
CA THR A 106 6.80 -4.41 -2.10
C THR A 106 6.74 -5.92 -1.91
N GLN A 107 5.54 -6.49 -1.99
CA GLN A 107 5.34 -7.90 -1.69
C GLN A 107 5.87 -8.85 -2.77
N GLU A 108 5.66 -8.51 -4.03
CA GLU A 108 5.96 -9.43 -5.13
C GLU A 108 7.38 -9.25 -5.71
N TRP A 109 7.99 -8.07 -5.52
CA TRP A 109 9.29 -7.83 -6.12
C TRP A 109 10.37 -7.40 -5.10
N LEU A 110 10.08 -6.43 -4.21
CA LEU A 110 11.11 -5.86 -3.33
C LEU A 110 11.49 -6.79 -2.19
N LEU A 111 10.52 -7.34 -1.45
CA LEU A 111 10.79 -8.18 -0.26
C LEU A 111 11.67 -9.39 -0.55
N PRO A 112 11.45 -10.18 -1.61
CA PRO A 112 12.32 -11.31 -1.92
C PRO A 112 13.78 -10.88 -2.12
N ARG A 113 14.01 -9.71 -2.71
CA ARG A 113 15.33 -9.16 -3.03
C ARG A 113 15.99 -8.42 -1.87
N LEU A 114 15.18 -7.88 -0.96
CA LEU A 114 15.67 -7.13 0.21
C LEU A 114 16.51 -7.98 1.17
N VAL A 115 16.36 -9.30 1.12
CA VAL A 115 17.21 -10.24 1.86
C VAL A 115 18.69 -10.06 1.48
N ASP A 116 18.98 -9.95 0.17
CA ASP A 116 20.33 -9.70 -0.35
C ASP A 116 20.87 -8.33 0.12
N PHE A 117 20.02 -7.29 0.07
CA PHE A 117 20.40 -5.97 0.58
C PHE A 117 20.82 -6.00 2.05
N ARG A 118 20.01 -6.63 2.90
CA ARG A 118 20.30 -6.74 4.34
C ARG A 118 21.55 -7.56 4.66
N GLN A 119 21.88 -8.56 3.83
CA GLN A 119 23.11 -9.34 3.98
C GLN A 119 24.34 -8.52 3.62
N ARG A 120 24.27 -7.67 2.60
CA ARG A 120 25.39 -6.82 2.15
C ARG A 120 25.62 -5.61 3.05
N TRP A 121 24.55 -5.03 3.60
CA TRP A 121 24.62 -3.83 4.44
C TRP A 121 23.84 -4.02 5.76
N PRO A 122 24.33 -4.90 6.64
CA PRO A 122 23.65 -5.23 7.90
C PRO A 122 23.54 -4.05 8.87
N GLN A 123 24.32 -2.99 8.65
CA GLN A 123 24.30 -1.77 9.45
C GLN A 123 23.15 -0.82 9.04
N ILE A 124 22.48 -1.05 7.91
CA ILE A 124 21.35 -0.24 7.48
C ILE A 124 20.06 -0.96 7.87
N ASP A 125 19.38 -0.43 8.86
CA ASP A 125 18.02 -0.88 9.16
C ASP A 125 17.04 -0.35 8.11
N VAL A 126 16.03 -1.15 7.78
CA VAL A 126 15.04 -0.79 6.75
C VAL A 126 13.64 -0.78 7.34
N LEU A 127 12.98 0.37 7.25
CA LEU A 127 11.56 0.54 7.53
C LEU A 127 10.78 0.64 6.22
N LEU A 128 9.96 -0.38 5.92
CA LEU A 128 9.07 -0.36 4.75
C LEU A 128 7.68 0.13 5.13
N GLN A 129 7.26 1.20 4.48
CA GLN A 129 5.89 1.73 4.54
C GLN A 129 5.18 1.42 3.22
N THR A 130 4.01 0.77 3.27
CA THR A 130 3.27 0.42 2.05
C THR A 130 2.01 1.24 1.93
N GLU A 131 1.89 1.99 0.82
CA GLU A 131 0.76 2.88 0.59
C GLU A 131 0.59 3.24 -0.89
N TYR A 132 -0.66 3.54 -1.28
CA TYR A 132 -1.00 3.98 -2.64
C TYR A 132 -0.95 5.51 -2.80
N ARG A 133 -1.03 6.26 -1.71
CA ARG A 133 -0.97 7.73 -1.78
C ARG A 133 0.41 8.21 -2.19
N MET A 134 0.45 9.38 -2.79
CA MET A 134 1.72 10.10 -2.98
C MET A 134 2.15 10.69 -1.64
N VAL A 135 3.36 10.34 -1.20
CA VAL A 135 3.97 10.91 0.00
C VAL A 135 4.60 12.26 -0.33
N ASP A 136 4.55 13.19 0.60
CA ASP A 136 5.33 14.42 0.52
C ASP A 136 6.72 14.15 1.09
N LEU A 137 7.67 13.83 0.20
CA LEU A 137 9.06 13.51 0.56
C LEU A 137 9.80 14.64 1.27
N GLY A 138 9.31 15.89 1.14
CA GLY A 138 9.87 17.04 1.83
C GLY A 138 9.34 17.22 3.25
N ALA A 139 8.08 16.85 3.49
CA ALA A 139 7.39 17.07 4.75
C ALA A 139 7.27 15.79 5.60
N GLU A 140 7.37 14.61 4.99
CA GLU A 140 7.24 13.33 5.67
C GLU A 140 8.63 12.69 5.89
N ASP A 141 8.72 11.89 6.95
CA ASP A 141 9.96 11.17 7.28
C ASP A 141 10.09 9.90 6.42
N VAL A 142 10.22 10.10 5.10
CA VAL A 142 10.45 9.05 4.11
C VAL A 142 11.70 9.41 3.33
N ASP A 143 12.70 8.55 3.34
CA ASP A 143 13.96 8.80 2.63
C ASP A 143 13.80 8.65 1.11
N VAL A 144 13.14 7.57 0.70
CA VAL A 144 12.88 7.25 -0.71
C VAL A 144 11.47 6.71 -0.90
N ALA A 145 10.90 6.96 -2.07
CA ALA A 145 9.64 6.38 -2.49
C ALA A 145 9.80 5.57 -3.77
N ILE A 146 9.19 4.39 -3.85
CA ILE A 146 9.11 3.62 -5.10
C ILE A 146 7.70 3.78 -5.63
N ARG A 147 7.59 4.35 -6.82
CA ARG A 147 6.31 4.72 -7.44
C ARG A 147 6.20 4.20 -8.86
N PHE A 148 4.97 3.90 -9.26
CA PHE A 148 4.61 3.50 -10.61
C PHE A 148 3.92 4.65 -11.33
N GLY A 149 4.42 5.01 -12.51
CA GLY A 149 3.91 6.13 -13.28
C GLY A 149 4.77 6.44 -14.50
N ARG A 150 4.63 7.66 -15.04
CA ARG A 150 5.30 8.10 -16.26
C ARG A 150 6.54 8.96 -16.01
N GLY A 151 7.02 8.99 -14.76
CA GLY A 151 8.22 9.76 -14.38
C GLY A 151 7.96 11.23 -14.03
N ASP A 152 6.72 11.69 -14.05
CA ASP A 152 6.36 13.05 -13.65
C ASP A 152 5.91 13.08 -12.19
N PHE A 153 6.89 13.12 -11.28
CA PHE A 153 6.66 13.13 -9.83
C PHE A 153 6.95 14.50 -9.18
N GLY A 154 7.45 15.48 -9.96
CA GLY A 154 7.78 16.82 -9.46
C GLY A 154 9.16 17.30 -9.89
N ARG A 155 9.36 18.64 -9.94
CA ARG A 155 10.58 19.27 -10.50
C ARG A 155 11.79 19.25 -9.55
N ASP A 156 11.55 19.18 -8.22
CA ASP A 156 12.60 19.30 -7.20
C ASP A 156 13.02 17.95 -6.62
N LEU A 157 12.60 16.87 -7.27
CA LEU A 157 12.93 15.51 -6.86
C LEU A 157 14.05 14.93 -7.72
N GLN A 158 14.79 14.01 -7.15
CA GLN A 158 15.61 13.06 -7.89
C GLN A 158 14.72 11.86 -8.24
N ILE A 159 14.74 11.51 -9.53
CA ILE A 159 13.90 10.45 -10.11
C ILE A 159 14.82 9.50 -10.84
N ASP A 160 14.93 8.28 -10.33
CA ASP A 160 15.74 7.23 -10.94
C ASP A 160 14.81 6.18 -11.56
N PHE A 161 14.96 5.95 -12.83
CA PHE A 161 14.20 4.96 -13.60
C PHE A 161 14.67 3.53 -13.23
N LEU A 162 13.76 2.62 -12.89
CA LEU A 162 14.13 1.26 -12.53
C LEU A 162 14.13 0.32 -13.73
N SER A 163 13.02 0.21 -14.44
CA SER A 163 12.89 -0.74 -15.56
C SER A 163 11.73 -0.36 -16.48
N HIS A 164 11.83 -0.71 -17.75
CA HIS A 164 10.70 -0.71 -18.66
C HIS A 164 9.68 -1.77 -18.23
N GLU A 165 8.40 -1.45 -18.41
CA GLU A 165 7.33 -2.37 -18.07
C GLU A 165 6.58 -2.85 -19.30
N THR A 166 6.25 -4.12 -19.28
CA THR A 166 5.30 -4.72 -20.20
C THR A 166 4.13 -5.30 -19.44
N VAL A 167 3.04 -5.56 -20.13
CA VAL A 167 1.87 -6.25 -19.60
C VAL A 167 1.50 -7.39 -20.53
N SER A 168 1.07 -8.50 -19.97
CA SER A 168 0.67 -9.68 -20.71
C SER A 168 -0.43 -10.46 -19.97
N PRO A 169 -1.29 -11.18 -20.69
CA PRO A 169 -2.14 -12.19 -20.11
C PRO A 169 -1.31 -13.33 -19.49
N VAL A 170 -1.61 -13.64 -18.21
CA VAL A 170 -0.99 -14.75 -17.48
C VAL A 170 -2.05 -15.56 -16.74
N CYS A 171 -1.78 -16.85 -16.53
CA CYS A 171 -2.64 -17.73 -15.75
C CYS A 171 -1.83 -18.83 -15.06
N SER A 172 -2.46 -19.51 -14.11
CA SER A 172 -1.86 -20.74 -13.55
C SER A 172 -1.84 -21.85 -14.60
N PRO A 173 -0.76 -22.66 -14.69
CA PRO A 173 -0.73 -23.87 -15.54
C PRO A 173 -1.90 -24.82 -15.26
N LYS A 174 -2.41 -24.85 -14.02
CA LYS A 174 -3.56 -25.67 -13.62
C LYS A 174 -4.83 -25.32 -14.38
N LEU A 175 -5.01 -24.04 -14.76
CA LEU A 175 -6.18 -23.56 -15.46
C LEU A 175 -6.29 -24.17 -16.87
N LEU A 176 -5.16 -24.49 -17.50
CA LEU A 176 -5.07 -24.99 -18.86
C LEU A 176 -4.95 -26.53 -18.94
N ALA A 177 -5.15 -27.24 -17.83
CA ALA A 177 -5.09 -28.71 -17.77
C ALA A 177 -3.84 -29.29 -18.43
N GLY A 178 -2.69 -28.65 -18.31
CA GLY A 178 -1.39 -29.07 -18.82
C GLY A 178 -1.04 -28.62 -20.25
N LYS A 179 -1.92 -27.85 -20.91
CA LYS A 179 -1.54 -27.19 -22.17
C LYS A 179 -0.54 -26.06 -21.89
N ALA A 180 0.58 -26.03 -22.59
CA ALA A 180 1.58 -24.96 -22.47
C ALA A 180 1.18 -23.68 -23.22
N VAL A 181 0.44 -23.81 -24.31
CA VAL A 181 -0.01 -22.69 -25.15
C VAL A 181 -1.44 -22.98 -25.61
N ILE A 182 -2.25 -21.95 -25.72
CA ILE A 182 -3.61 -21.96 -26.27
C ILE A 182 -3.77 -20.90 -27.36
N ASP A 183 -4.79 -21.04 -28.21
CA ASP A 183 -5.16 -19.98 -29.14
C ASP A 183 -5.74 -18.79 -28.40
N ARG A 184 -5.46 -17.57 -28.90
CA ARG A 184 -5.96 -16.32 -28.28
C ARG A 184 -7.48 -16.29 -28.20
N GLN A 185 -8.19 -16.91 -29.17
CA GLN A 185 -9.65 -16.99 -29.17
C GLN A 185 -10.21 -17.83 -28.01
N GLU A 186 -9.45 -18.80 -27.50
CA GLU A 186 -9.88 -19.64 -26.37
C GLU A 186 -10.03 -18.85 -25.08
N ILE A 187 -9.41 -17.66 -24.97
CA ILE A 187 -9.49 -16.83 -23.75
C ILE A 187 -10.93 -16.48 -23.36
N GLY A 188 -11.85 -16.38 -24.34
CA GLY A 188 -13.26 -16.09 -24.10
C GLY A 188 -14.00 -17.17 -23.31
N ALA A 189 -13.43 -18.36 -23.17
CA ALA A 189 -14.00 -19.45 -22.38
C ALA A 189 -13.58 -19.41 -20.89
N PHE A 190 -12.69 -18.49 -20.52
CA PHE A 190 -12.12 -18.41 -19.18
C PHE A 190 -12.56 -17.14 -18.45
N THR A 191 -12.44 -17.18 -17.13
CA THR A 191 -12.62 -16.00 -16.27
C THR A 191 -11.47 -15.02 -16.48
N LEU A 192 -11.78 -13.73 -16.71
CA LEU A 192 -10.79 -12.65 -16.81
C LEU A 192 -10.85 -11.81 -15.55
N LEU A 193 -9.80 -11.80 -14.76
CA LEU A 193 -9.75 -11.07 -13.50
C LEU A 193 -9.50 -9.58 -13.76
N ASN A 194 -10.37 -8.74 -13.23
CA ASN A 194 -10.40 -7.32 -13.53
C ASN A 194 -9.90 -6.45 -12.36
N SER A 195 -9.20 -5.36 -12.70
CA SER A 195 -8.92 -4.28 -11.76
C SER A 195 -10.09 -3.30 -11.71
N SER A 196 -10.51 -2.90 -10.50
CA SER A 196 -11.43 -1.77 -10.32
C SER A 196 -10.75 -0.42 -10.54
N VAL A 197 -9.42 -0.38 -10.51
CA VAL A 197 -8.62 0.82 -10.75
C VAL A 197 -8.33 0.94 -12.24
N ARG A 198 -8.93 1.95 -12.88
CA ARG A 198 -8.67 2.25 -14.30
C ARG A 198 -7.46 3.18 -14.42
N MET A 199 -6.48 2.76 -15.21
CA MET A 199 -5.36 3.60 -15.62
C MET A 199 -5.66 4.20 -17.01
N VAL A 200 -6.22 5.39 -17.04
CA VAL A 200 -6.76 6.04 -18.26
C VAL A 200 -5.72 6.13 -19.39
N HIS A 201 -4.44 6.28 -19.05
CA HIS A 201 -3.34 6.43 -20.02
C HIS A 201 -2.62 5.11 -20.35
N GLU A 202 -3.12 3.99 -19.82
CA GLU A 202 -2.54 2.65 -20.05
C GLU A 202 -3.64 1.68 -20.48
N PRO A 203 -4.08 1.76 -21.76
CA PRO A 203 -5.21 0.98 -22.23
C PRO A 203 -4.99 -0.53 -22.09
N TRP A 204 -3.75 -1.00 -22.25
CA TRP A 204 -3.41 -2.42 -22.10
C TRP A 204 -3.49 -2.97 -20.67
N MET A 205 -3.71 -2.10 -19.68
CA MET A 205 -4.00 -2.51 -18.29
C MET A 205 -5.47 -2.89 -18.07
N SER A 206 -6.28 -2.97 -19.13
CA SER A 206 -7.66 -3.48 -19.12
C SER A 206 -7.87 -4.50 -20.22
N TRP A 207 -8.82 -5.40 -20.07
CA TRP A 207 -9.08 -6.48 -21.03
C TRP A 207 -9.67 -6.01 -22.36
N GLU A 208 -10.37 -4.88 -22.38
CA GLU A 208 -11.09 -4.40 -23.57
C GLU A 208 -10.22 -4.30 -24.83
N PRO A 209 -9.02 -3.68 -24.82
CA PRO A 209 -8.16 -3.62 -26.01
C PRO A 209 -7.67 -5.01 -26.46
N TRP A 210 -7.40 -5.92 -25.53
CA TRP A 210 -6.95 -7.27 -25.82
C TRP A 210 -8.03 -8.09 -26.53
N LEU A 211 -9.26 -8.04 -26.03
CA LEU A 211 -10.40 -8.73 -26.62
C LEU A 211 -10.75 -8.16 -28.00
N LYS A 212 -10.67 -6.83 -28.14
CA LYS A 212 -10.90 -6.16 -29.42
C LYS A 212 -9.87 -6.59 -30.49
N GLU A 213 -8.61 -6.76 -30.10
CA GLU A 213 -7.54 -7.20 -31.02
C GLU A 213 -7.84 -8.57 -31.66
N ILE A 214 -8.53 -9.44 -30.95
CA ILE A 214 -8.90 -10.78 -31.43
C ILE A 214 -10.37 -10.89 -31.89
N GLY A 215 -11.07 -9.77 -32.02
CA GLY A 215 -12.46 -9.71 -32.48
C GLY A 215 -13.50 -10.18 -31.47
N LEU A 216 -13.14 -10.35 -30.19
CA LEU A 216 -14.08 -10.67 -29.12
C LEU A 216 -14.65 -9.37 -28.52
N GLY A 217 -15.97 -9.30 -28.38
CA GLY A 217 -16.60 -8.19 -27.67
C GLY A 217 -16.59 -8.38 -26.15
N ALA A 218 -16.55 -7.27 -25.40
CA ALA A 218 -16.59 -7.29 -23.93
C ALA A 218 -17.83 -8.00 -23.32
N ARG A 219 -18.88 -8.21 -24.12
CA ARG A 219 -20.11 -8.91 -23.68
C ARG A 219 -19.95 -10.45 -23.64
N ASN A 220 -18.90 -11.00 -24.24
CA ASN A 220 -18.68 -12.44 -24.32
C ASN A 220 -17.87 -12.98 -23.14
N VAL A 221 -17.54 -12.13 -22.17
CA VAL A 221 -16.74 -12.50 -21.01
C VAL A 221 -17.65 -12.57 -19.77
N ALA A 222 -17.52 -13.65 -19.00
CA ALA A 222 -18.28 -13.84 -17.77
C ALA A 222 -18.13 -12.63 -16.82
N ARG A 223 -19.21 -12.29 -16.09
CA ARG A 223 -19.16 -11.25 -15.05
C ARG A 223 -18.19 -11.67 -13.97
N GLU A 224 -17.20 -10.82 -13.69
CA GLU A 224 -16.01 -11.21 -12.94
C GLU A 224 -15.83 -10.39 -11.68
N PRO A 225 -15.13 -10.96 -10.67
CA PRO A 225 -14.77 -10.19 -9.50
C PRO A 225 -13.83 -9.04 -9.88
N HIS A 226 -14.12 -7.84 -9.36
CA HIS A 226 -13.27 -6.68 -9.49
C HIS A 226 -12.41 -6.54 -8.24
N PHE A 227 -11.13 -6.37 -8.44
CA PHE A 227 -10.16 -6.21 -7.36
C PHE A 227 -9.61 -4.78 -7.33
N SER A 228 -9.49 -4.19 -6.15
CA SER A 228 -8.86 -2.88 -5.98
C SER A 228 -7.33 -2.93 -5.91
N ASP A 229 -6.77 -4.13 -5.74
CA ASP A 229 -5.34 -4.35 -5.58
C ASP A 229 -4.81 -5.34 -6.64
N PRO A 230 -3.79 -4.96 -7.45
CA PRO A 230 -3.12 -5.86 -8.40
C PRO A 230 -2.59 -7.14 -7.77
N LEU A 231 -2.17 -7.10 -6.51
CA LEU A 231 -1.70 -8.25 -5.76
C LEU A 231 -2.78 -9.35 -5.65
N LEU A 232 -4.01 -8.96 -5.34
CA LEU A 232 -5.13 -9.92 -5.23
C LEU A 232 -5.45 -10.56 -6.57
N ILE A 233 -5.31 -9.80 -7.67
CA ILE A 233 -5.50 -10.32 -9.03
C ILE A 233 -4.46 -11.41 -9.33
N LEU A 234 -3.18 -11.14 -9.10
CA LEU A 234 -2.10 -12.08 -9.39
C LEU A 234 -2.19 -13.34 -8.55
N ARG A 235 -2.51 -13.20 -7.25
CA ARG A 235 -2.70 -14.35 -6.35
C ARG A 235 -3.92 -15.19 -6.74
N SER A 236 -5.00 -14.57 -7.17
CA SER A 236 -6.19 -15.28 -7.69
C SER A 236 -5.86 -16.03 -8.98
N ALA A 237 -5.11 -15.41 -9.90
CA ALA A 237 -4.64 -16.07 -11.12
C ALA A 237 -3.74 -17.27 -10.80
N ALA A 238 -2.78 -17.12 -9.89
CA ALA A 238 -1.89 -18.22 -9.47
C ALA A 238 -2.64 -19.36 -8.77
N ALA A 239 -3.75 -19.05 -8.09
CA ALA A 239 -4.66 -20.06 -7.54
C ALA A 239 -5.52 -20.78 -8.59
N GLY A 240 -5.50 -20.32 -9.86
CA GLY A 240 -6.27 -20.91 -10.95
C GLY A 240 -7.67 -20.33 -11.15
N ALA A 241 -7.97 -19.15 -10.57
CA ALA A 241 -9.29 -18.55 -10.67
C ALA A 241 -9.59 -17.96 -12.06
N GLY A 242 -8.57 -17.68 -12.88
CA GLY A 242 -8.74 -17.07 -14.20
C GLY A 242 -7.45 -16.49 -14.75
N PHE A 243 -7.58 -15.71 -15.82
CA PHE A 243 -6.50 -14.95 -16.42
C PHE A 243 -6.33 -13.59 -15.77
N ALA A 244 -5.10 -13.14 -15.56
CA ALA A 244 -4.75 -11.80 -15.13
C ALA A 244 -3.95 -11.07 -16.19
N LEU A 245 -4.00 -9.73 -16.18
CA LEU A 245 -3.04 -8.89 -16.86
C LEU A 245 -1.87 -8.62 -15.91
N GLY A 246 -0.77 -9.31 -16.12
CA GLY A 246 0.42 -9.25 -15.30
C GLY A 246 1.43 -8.24 -15.83
N ARG A 247 1.94 -7.35 -14.95
CA ARG A 247 3.07 -6.47 -15.26
C ARG A 247 4.38 -7.22 -15.07
N SER A 248 5.34 -7.02 -15.97
CA SER A 248 6.59 -7.78 -16.03
C SER A 248 7.32 -7.89 -14.70
N MET A 249 7.55 -6.79 -13.98
CA MET A 249 8.22 -6.83 -12.68
C MET A 249 7.44 -7.62 -11.62
N LEU A 250 6.11 -7.54 -11.61
CA LEU A 250 5.31 -8.21 -10.58
C LEU A 250 5.14 -9.71 -10.81
N ILE A 251 5.23 -10.17 -12.06
CA ILE A 251 5.02 -11.58 -12.41
C ILE A 251 6.30 -12.38 -12.55
N GLN A 252 7.46 -11.72 -12.49
CA GLN A 252 8.76 -12.34 -12.74
C GLN A 252 8.99 -13.61 -11.92
N ASP A 253 8.83 -13.51 -10.61
CA ASP A 253 9.07 -14.62 -9.69
C ASP A 253 7.97 -15.71 -9.83
N TYR A 254 6.73 -15.32 -10.15
CA TYR A 254 5.65 -16.27 -10.45
C TYR A 254 5.91 -17.09 -11.73
N LEU A 255 6.54 -16.48 -12.74
CA LEU A 255 6.93 -17.18 -13.96
C LEU A 255 8.12 -18.09 -13.70
N ALA A 256 9.12 -17.62 -12.96
CA ALA A 256 10.32 -18.37 -12.63
C ALA A 256 10.03 -19.65 -11.82
N ASP A 257 9.08 -19.59 -10.88
CA ASP A 257 8.70 -20.73 -10.04
C ASP A 257 7.50 -21.55 -10.60
N GLY A 258 6.98 -21.16 -11.77
CA GLY A 258 5.91 -21.88 -12.47
C GLY A 258 4.51 -21.73 -11.86
N ARG A 259 4.29 -20.77 -10.94
CA ARG A 259 2.94 -20.47 -10.42
C ARG A 259 2.05 -19.81 -11.47
N LEU A 260 2.66 -19.00 -12.33
CA LEU A 260 2.03 -18.43 -13.51
C LEU A 260 2.81 -18.79 -14.77
N MET A 261 2.15 -18.67 -15.91
CA MET A 261 2.73 -18.89 -17.23
C MET A 261 2.16 -17.89 -18.25
N HIS A 262 2.88 -17.66 -19.34
CA HIS A 262 2.38 -17.00 -20.53
C HIS A 262 1.69 -18.04 -21.43
N PRO A 263 0.35 -18.02 -21.54
CA PRO A 263 -0.36 -19.03 -22.32
C PRO A 263 -0.43 -18.71 -23.81
N PHE A 264 0.02 -17.52 -24.22
CA PHE A 264 -0.02 -17.02 -25.58
C PHE A 264 1.39 -16.65 -26.05
N VAL A 265 1.75 -17.08 -27.24
CA VAL A 265 3.02 -16.66 -27.87
C VAL A 265 2.90 -15.19 -28.29
N ASP A 266 3.88 -14.39 -27.93
CA ASP A 266 4.06 -12.99 -28.37
C ASP A 266 2.87 -12.05 -28.10
N TRP A 267 2.03 -12.36 -27.11
CA TRP A 267 0.94 -11.46 -26.71
C TRP A 267 1.33 -10.63 -25.48
N ILE A 268 2.36 -9.82 -25.67
CA ILE A 268 2.96 -8.92 -24.67
C ILE A 268 2.90 -7.50 -25.22
N LYS A 269 2.49 -6.54 -24.41
CA LYS A 269 2.39 -5.13 -24.82
C LYS A 269 3.27 -4.25 -23.94
N PRO A 270 4.05 -3.34 -24.53
CA PRO A 270 4.74 -2.32 -23.75
C PRO A 270 3.72 -1.33 -23.19
N ILE A 271 4.02 -0.82 -22.00
CA ILE A 271 3.26 0.27 -21.36
C ILE A 271 4.19 1.46 -21.10
N LEU A 272 3.59 2.66 -21.00
CA LEU A 272 4.36 3.89 -20.81
C LEU A 272 4.75 4.14 -19.36
N SER A 273 3.97 3.60 -18.44
CA SER A 273 4.25 3.68 -17.01
C SER A 273 5.29 2.65 -16.61
N SER A 274 6.17 3.05 -15.71
CA SER A 274 7.27 2.25 -15.20
C SER A 274 7.44 2.45 -13.70
N TYR A 275 8.32 1.70 -13.06
CA TYR A 275 8.71 1.95 -11.69
C TYR A 275 9.87 2.92 -11.62
N TYR A 276 9.81 3.80 -10.62
CA TYR A 276 10.83 4.79 -10.33
C TYR A 276 11.15 4.82 -8.85
N LEU A 277 12.42 5.05 -8.53
CA LEU A 277 12.86 5.46 -7.21
C LEU A 277 12.87 6.99 -7.17
N VAL A 278 12.23 7.56 -6.17
CA VAL A 278 12.05 9.00 -6.02
C VAL A 278 12.53 9.42 -4.64
N SER A 279 13.31 10.49 -4.57
CA SER A 279 13.76 11.10 -3.31
C SER A 279 13.87 12.62 -3.46
N THR A 280 14.04 13.36 -2.36
CA THR A 280 14.49 14.76 -2.49
C THR A 280 15.97 14.79 -2.87
N LYS A 281 16.42 15.88 -3.49
CA LYS A 281 17.83 16.06 -3.86
C LYS A 281 18.77 16.05 -2.65
N GLU A 282 18.27 16.46 -1.48
CA GLU A 282 18.99 16.42 -0.20
C GLU A 282 19.12 14.99 0.31
N LYS A 283 18.00 14.26 0.42
CA LYS A 283 17.98 12.86 0.88
C LYS A 283 18.78 11.94 -0.05
N ALA A 284 18.79 12.21 -1.35
CA ALA A 284 19.60 11.46 -2.32
C ALA A 284 21.12 11.47 -2.04
N LYS A 285 21.61 12.48 -1.31
CA LYS A 285 23.02 12.60 -0.90
C LYS A 285 23.37 11.78 0.36
N LEU A 286 22.36 11.31 1.09
CA LEU A 286 22.58 10.46 2.26
C LEU A 286 23.18 9.12 1.83
N GLN A 287 24.20 8.68 2.55
CA GLN A 287 24.93 7.45 2.23
C GLN A 287 24.00 6.23 2.16
N LYS A 288 23.08 6.07 3.13
CA LYS A 288 22.09 4.99 3.16
C LYS A 288 21.19 4.98 1.91
N VAL A 289 20.80 6.17 1.43
CA VAL A 289 19.97 6.34 0.22
C VAL A 289 20.76 6.01 -1.04
N ALA A 290 22.00 6.50 -1.16
CA ALA A 290 22.85 6.22 -2.31
C ALA A 290 23.15 4.72 -2.43
N ILE A 291 23.48 4.05 -1.32
CA ILE A 291 23.69 2.60 -1.27
C ILE A 291 22.45 1.84 -1.74
N PHE A 292 21.27 2.17 -1.19
CA PHE A 292 20.03 1.51 -1.57
C PHE A 292 19.67 1.75 -3.03
N ARG A 293 19.81 2.97 -3.51
CA ARG A 293 19.57 3.34 -4.92
C ARG A 293 20.44 2.50 -5.86
N ASP A 294 21.75 2.47 -5.62
CA ASP A 294 22.70 1.77 -6.49
C ASP A 294 22.45 0.26 -6.48
N TRP A 295 22.13 -0.31 -5.32
CA TRP A 295 21.70 -1.71 -5.22
C TRP A 295 20.41 -1.96 -5.99
N LEU A 296 19.37 -1.14 -5.75
CA LEU A 296 18.05 -1.32 -6.38
C LEU A 296 18.14 -1.22 -7.90
N LEU A 297 18.88 -0.24 -8.43
CA LEU A 297 19.12 -0.08 -9.86
C LEU A 297 19.90 -1.28 -10.44
N GLY A 298 20.86 -1.81 -9.69
CA GLY A 298 21.61 -3.01 -10.08
C GLY A 298 20.72 -4.23 -10.20
N VAL A 299 19.85 -4.47 -9.23
CA VAL A 299 18.93 -5.61 -9.22
C VAL A 299 17.82 -5.47 -10.27
N ALA A 300 17.33 -4.24 -10.50
CA ALA A 300 16.27 -3.99 -11.48
C ALA A 300 16.74 -4.13 -12.94
N ARG A 301 18.02 -3.97 -13.24
CA ARG A 301 18.59 -4.13 -14.61
C ARG A 301 18.74 -5.59 -15.05
N VAL A 302 18.63 -6.52 -14.15
CA VAL A 302 18.76 -7.96 -14.43
C VAL A 302 17.42 -8.56 -14.91
N VAL A 303 16.41 -7.73 -15.04
CA VAL A 303 15.04 -8.08 -15.45
C VAL A 303 14.85 -7.92 -16.96
#